data_3876ccc377af05671d695e1e0a0d3d86
#
_entry.id   3876ccc377af05671d695e1e0a0d3d86
#
_cell.length_a   1.000
_cell.length_b   1.000
_cell.length_c   1.000
_cell.angle_alpha   90.00
_cell.angle_beta   90.00
_cell.angle_gamma   90.00
#
_symmetry.space_group_name_H-M   'P 1'
#
loop_
_entity.id
_entity.type
_entity.pdbx_description
1 polymer ?
#
loop_
_entity_poly.entity_id
_entity_poly.type
_entity_poly.pdbx_seq_one_letter_code
_entity_poly.pdbx_strand_id
1 'polypeptide(L)'
;MIRSHGLCRACRSKELTPKKKDRITSIKNSSKKKKLENPDLSGFFRLMLEELNNSRMSMTGKAIHFPTVCNVCHILPKRIYKSVATCRDNIVFLHESEHTVFDMYLDRMEFDKLETEFPFVWKYAVKKVLDMESRGMIKEGGRLIIEIIDRYDRRKD
;
A
#
# COMPACT_ATOMS: atom_id res chain seq x y z
N MET A 1 -4.77 30.26 47.75
CA MET A 1 -6.02 29.90 47.04
C MET A 1 -6.05 30.66 45.73
N ILE A 2 -5.82 29.96 44.62
CA ILE A 2 -5.86 30.58 43.29
C ILE A 2 -7.32 30.55 42.84
N ARG A 3 -7.95 31.73 42.69
CA ARG A 3 -9.31 31.85 42.16
C ARG A 3 -9.30 31.43 40.69
N SER A 4 -9.95 30.31 40.37
CA SER A 4 -10.23 29.90 39.01
C SER A 4 -11.13 30.98 38.35
N HIS A 5 -10.66 31.57 37.26
CA HIS A 5 -11.49 32.42 36.42
C HIS A 5 -12.69 31.61 35.94
N GLY A 6 -13.93 32.17 36.18
CA GLY A 6 -15.21 31.48 36.01
C GLY A 6 -15.61 31.10 34.59
N LEU A 7 -14.68 30.79 33.71
CA LEU A 7 -14.92 30.31 32.36
C LEU A 7 -14.87 28.79 32.29
N CYS A 8 -15.88 28.17 31.72
CA CYS A 8 -15.91 26.73 31.47
C CYS A 8 -14.77 26.33 30.51
N ARG A 9 -14.41 25.04 30.52
CA ARG A 9 -13.29 24.48 29.68
C ARG A 9 -13.44 24.85 28.20
N ALA A 10 -14.66 24.88 27.66
CA ALA A 10 -14.95 25.20 26.26
C ALA A 10 -14.76 26.72 25.96
N CYS A 11 -15.04 27.61 26.91
CA CYS A 11 -14.83 29.04 26.76
C CYS A 11 -13.33 29.41 26.85
N ARG A 12 -12.58 28.70 27.72
CA ARG A 12 -11.15 28.91 27.89
C ARG A 12 -10.36 28.47 26.64
N SER A 13 -10.81 27.43 25.93
CA SER A 13 -10.16 26.98 24.68
C SER A 13 -10.38 27.97 23.51
N LYS A 14 -11.44 28.79 23.55
CA LYS A 14 -11.70 29.83 22.53
C LYS A 14 -10.85 31.09 22.71
N GLU A 15 -10.46 31.41 23.93
CA GLU A 15 -9.59 32.58 24.20
C GLU A 15 -8.11 32.28 23.89
N LEU A 16 -7.67 31.01 23.95
CA LEU A 16 -6.28 30.59 23.76
C LEU A 16 -5.95 30.23 22.31
N THR A 17 -6.92 30.22 21.40
CA THR A 17 -6.66 29.98 19.99
C THR A 17 -6.38 31.30 19.27
N PRO A 18 -5.16 31.54 18.77
CA PRO A 18 -4.89 32.71 17.93
C PRO A 18 -5.80 32.65 16.70
N LYS A 19 -6.46 33.78 16.41
CA LYS A 19 -7.40 33.89 15.28
C LYS A 19 -6.72 33.39 13.99
N LYS A 20 -7.26 32.30 13.44
CA LYS A 20 -6.84 31.68 12.17
C LYS A 20 -7.10 32.60 10.97
N LYS A 21 -6.48 33.78 10.86
CA LYS A 21 -6.62 34.61 9.65
C LYS A 21 -5.53 34.38 8.61
N ASP A 22 -4.36 33.85 9.00
CA ASP A 22 -3.21 33.78 8.09
C ASP A 22 -2.96 32.41 7.45
N ARG A 23 -3.83 31.41 7.73
CA ARG A 23 -3.65 30.05 7.15
C ARG A 23 -4.37 29.80 5.82
N ILE A 24 -5.25 30.73 5.40
CA ILE A 24 -6.10 30.49 4.22
C ILE A 24 -5.40 30.89 2.91
N THR A 25 -4.39 31.74 2.96
CA THR A 25 -3.71 32.23 1.75
C THR A 25 -2.59 31.31 1.22
N SER A 26 -2.04 30.42 2.05
CA SER A 26 -0.95 29.51 1.59
C SER A 26 -1.46 28.24 0.89
N ILE A 27 -2.74 27.91 0.99
CA ILE A 27 -3.31 26.68 0.40
C ILE A 27 -3.68 26.84 -1.08
N LYS A 28 -3.81 28.08 -1.57
CA LYS A 28 -4.25 28.34 -2.94
C LYS A 28 -3.16 28.20 -4.03
N ASN A 29 -1.89 28.10 -3.67
CA ASN A 29 -0.81 28.05 -4.64
C ASN A 29 -0.20 26.67 -4.90
N SER A 30 -0.69 25.59 -4.24
CA SER A 30 -0.18 24.23 -4.45
C SER A 30 -0.97 23.39 -5.47
N SER A 31 -2.03 23.94 -6.06
CA SER A 31 -2.95 23.15 -6.89
C SER A 31 -2.64 23.13 -8.39
N LYS A 32 -1.47 23.62 -8.83
CA LYS A 32 -1.02 23.50 -10.22
C LYS A 32 0.12 22.51 -10.45
N LYS A 33 0.35 21.57 -9.52
CA LYS A 33 1.11 20.37 -9.90
C LYS A 33 0.24 19.57 -10.85
N LYS A 34 0.72 19.36 -12.09
CA LYS A 34 0.14 18.47 -13.08
C LYS A 34 -0.47 17.27 -12.35
N LYS A 35 -1.80 17.10 -12.49
CA LYS A 35 -2.51 15.88 -12.12
C LYS A 35 -1.86 14.80 -12.96
N LEU A 36 -0.86 14.09 -12.43
CA LEU A 36 -0.46 12.82 -13.02
C LEU A 36 -1.75 12.02 -13.09
N GLU A 37 -2.09 11.54 -14.27
CA GLU A 37 -3.25 10.67 -14.46
C GLU A 37 -3.10 9.54 -13.45
N ASN A 38 -3.92 9.62 -12.38
CA ASN A 38 -3.98 8.51 -11.46
C ASN A 38 -4.60 7.36 -12.22
N PRO A 39 -3.96 6.19 -12.28
CA PRO A 39 -4.58 5.02 -12.91
C PRO A 39 -5.96 4.79 -12.30
N ASP A 40 -6.92 4.33 -13.11
CA ASP A 40 -8.27 4.02 -12.62
C ASP A 40 -8.23 2.84 -11.64
N LEU A 41 -7.86 3.15 -10.40
CA LEU A 41 -7.78 2.17 -9.30
C LEU A 41 -9.17 1.61 -8.97
N SER A 42 -10.23 2.41 -9.13
CA SER A 42 -11.59 1.98 -8.80
C SER A 42 -12.07 0.87 -9.73
N GLY A 43 -11.94 1.07 -11.04
CA GLY A 43 -12.26 0.05 -12.04
C GLY A 43 -11.39 -1.19 -11.89
N PHE A 44 -10.10 -0.99 -11.65
CA PHE A 44 -9.16 -2.10 -11.44
C PHE A 44 -9.54 -2.97 -10.23
N PHE A 45 -9.80 -2.36 -9.06
CA PHE A 45 -10.20 -3.13 -7.87
C PHE A 45 -11.51 -3.88 -8.07
N ARG A 46 -12.46 -3.32 -8.83
CA ARG A 46 -13.70 -4.04 -9.18
C ARG A 46 -13.40 -5.33 -9.94
N LEU A 47 -12.54 -5.27 -10.98
CA LEU A 47 -12.13 -6.46 -11.72
C LEU A 47 -11.43 -7.49 -10.83
N MET A 48 -10.54 -7.05 -9.93
CA MET A 48 -9.88 -7.95 -9.00
C MET A 48 -10.85 -8.62 -8.03
N LEU A 49 -11.86 -7.90 -7.57
CA LEU A 49 -12.91 -8.46 -6.71
C LEU A 49 -13.81 -9.44 -7.46
N GLU A 50 -14.13 -9.21 -8.72
CA GLU A 50 -14.86 -10.16 -9.57
C GLU A 50 -14.06 -11.47 -9.71
N GLU A 51 -12.75 -11.40 -9.97
CA GLU A 51 -11.87 -12.56 -10.03
C GLU A 51 -11.84 -13.31 -8.68
N LEU A 52 -11.68 -12.58 -7.57
CA LEU A 52 -11.63 -13.17 -6.24
C LEU A 52 -12.99 -13.80 -5.83
N ASN A 53 -14.12 -13.21 -6.24
CA ASN A 53 -15.44 -13.79 -5.99
C ASN A 53 -15.64 -15.16 -6.64
N ASN A 54 -14.95 -15.42 -7.75
CA ASN A 54 -15.00 -16.72 -8.42
C ASN A 54 -14.18 -17.79 -7.68
N SER A 55 -13.00 -17.43 -7.16
CA SER A 55 -12.12 -18.37 -6.47
C SER A 55 -12.43 -18.52 -4.99
N ARG A 56 -12.79 -17.42 -4.32
CA ARG A 56 -13.03 -17.31 -2.86
C ARG A 56 -11.91 -17.89 -2.00
N MET A 57 -10.70 -17.92 -2.52
CA MET A 57 -9.54 -18.50 -1.86
C MET A 57 -8.38 -17.53 -1.89
N SER A 58 -7.69 -17.42 -0.75
CA SER A 58 -6.38 -16.76 -0.70
C SER A 58 -5.33 -17.63 -1.37
N MET A 59 -4.21 -17.04 -1.73
CA MET A 59 -3.07 -17.78 -2.29
C MET A 59 -2.42 -18.74 -1.28
N THR A 60 -2.68 -18.55 0.02
CA THR A 60 -2.25 -19.46 1.09
C THR A 60 -3.22 -20.61 1.33
N GLY A 61 -4.37 -20.64 0.61
CA GLY A 61 -5.40 -21.68 0.76
C GLY A 61 -6.47 -21.36 1.81
N LYS A 62 -6.50 -20.17 2.41
CA LYS A 62 -7.57 -19.76 3.32
C LYS A 62 -8.82 -19.33 2.55
N ALA A 63 -9.99 -19.74 3.01
CA ALA A 63 -11.26 -19.31 2.44
C ALA A 63 -11.52 -17.82 2.71
N ILE A 64 -12.00 -17.10 1.70
CA ILE A 64 -12.42 -15.71 1.78
C ILE A 64 -13.93 -15.65 1.55
N HIS A 65 -14.69 -15.64 2.66
CA HIS A 65 -16.15 -15.69 2.58
C HIS A 65 -16.77 -14.41 2.02
N PHE A 66 -16.18 -13.26 2.37
CA PHE A 66 -16.64 -11.93 1.95
C PHE A 66 -15.48 -11.17 1.31
N PRO A 67 -15.27 -11.32 -0.01
CA PRO A 67 -14.22 -10.60 -0.72
C PRO A 67 -14.35 -9.08 -0.60
N THR A 68 -13.28 -8.44 -0.19
CA THR A 68 -13.17 -6.98 -0.07
C THR A 68 -11.85 -6.51 -0.67
N VAL A 69 -11.69 -5.20 -0.84
CA VAL A 69 -10.41 -4.61 -1.29
C VAL A 69 -9.24 -4.94 -0.37
N CYS A 70 -9.51 -5.27 0.90
CA CYS A 70 -8.50 -5.71 1.87
C CYS A 70 -7.90 -7.09 1.55
N ASN A 71 -8.51 -7.83 0.63
CA ASN A 71 -7.97 -9.11 0.16
C ASN A 71 -7.13 -8.98 -1.11
N VAL A 72 -7.08 -7.78 -1.71
CA VAL A 72 -6.32 -7.48 -2.94
C VAL A 72 -5.00 -6.83 -2.54
N CYS A 73 -3.97 -7.65 -2.33
CA CYS A 73 -2.66 -7.22 -1.87
C CYS A 73 -1.75 -6.87 -3.05
N HIS A 74 -1.08 -5.72 -3.00
CA HIS A 74 -0.06 -5.34 -3.98
C HIS A 74 1.30 -5.90 -3.58
N ILE A 75 1.96 -6.61 -4.49
CA ILE A 75 3.35 -7.08 -4.31
C ILE A 75 4.30 -5.87 -4.20
N LEU A 76 4.19 -4.94 -5.13
CA LEU A 76 4.91 -3.66 -5.08
C LEU A 76 3.94 -2.56 -4.64
N PRO A 77 4.24 -1.83 -3.55
CA PRO A 77 3.33 -0.83 -2.99
C PRO A 77 2.90 0.22 -4.02
N LYS A 78 1.60 0.32 -4.29
CA LYS A 78 1.01 1.23 -5.31
C LYS A 78 1.35 2.71 -5.10
N ARG A 79 1.64 3.12 -3.87
CA ARG A 79 2.05 4.50 -3.53
C ARG A 79 3.42 4.86 -4.11
N ILE A 80 4.30 3.87 -4.27
CA ILE A 80 5.67 4.02 -4.77
C ILE A 80 5.72 3.66 -6.25
N TYR A 81 5.19 2.50 -6.62
CA TYR A 81 5.27 1.89 -7.96
C TYR A 81 3.97 2.12 -8.74
N LYS A 82 3.77 3.37 -9.17
CA LYS A 82 2.53 3.80 -9.85
C LYS A 82 2.36 3.18 -11.23
N SER A 83 3.47 2.90 -11.92
CA SER A 83 3.47 2.28 -13.25
C SER A 83 2.83 0.90 -13.27
N VAL A 84 2.88 0.17 -12.16
CA VAL A 84 2.31 -1.18 -12.00
C VAL A 84 1.16 -1.25 -10.99
N ALA A 85 0.63 -0.09 -10.55
CA ALA A 85 -0.43 -0.02 -9.54
C ALA A 85 -1.74 -0.69 -10.00
N THR A 86 -2.02 -0.72 -11.30
CA THR A 86 -3.18 -1.38 -11.92
C THR A 86 -2.78 -2.59 -12.76
N CYS A 87 -1.62 -3.18 -12.48
CA CYS A 87 -1.16 -4.38 -13.15
C CYS A 87 -1.63 -5.62 -12.39
N ARG A 88 -2.28 -6.57 -13.09
CA ARG A 88 -2.71 -7.85 -12.48
C ARG A 88 -1.52 -8.65 -11.92
N ASP A 89 -0.37 -8.59 -12.59
CA ASP A 89 0.84 -9.28 -12.16
C ASP A 89 1.39 -8.73 -10.83
N ASN A 90 1.00 -7.51 -10.44
CA ASN A 90 1.36 -6.89 -9.17
C ASN A 90 0.40 -7.24 -8.02
N ILE A 91 -0.51 -8.21 -8.22
CA ILE A 91 -1.55 -8.54 -7.23
C ILE A 91 -1.43 -10.00 -6.79
N VAL A 92 -1.59 -10.20 -5.47
CA VAL A 92 -1.89 -11.49 -4.84
C VAL A 92 -3.16 -11.37 -4.00
N PHE A 93 -3.94 -12.44 -3.94
CA PHE A 93 -5.11 -12.49 -3.07
C PHE A 93 -4.72 -13.12 -1.74
N LEU A 94 -4.89 -12.36 -0.66
CA LEU A 94 -4.58 -12.80 0.70
C LEU A 94 -5.80 -12.62 1.60
N HIS A 95 -5.90 -13.43 2.64
CA HIS A 95 -6.84 -13.17 3.72
C HIS A 95 -6.44 -11.84 4.41
N GLU A 96 -7.39 -11.08 4.94
CA GLU A 96 -7.15 -9.75 5.52
C GLU A 96 -6.04 -9.76 6.57
N SER A 97 -6.05 -10.76 7.47
CA SER A 97 -5.00 -10.91 8.48
C SER A 97 -3.61 -11.19 7.90
N GLU A 98 -3.54 -11.89 6.76
CA GLU A 98 -2.30 -12.20 6.06
C GLU A 98 -1.78 -10.99 5.29
N HIS A 99 -2.67 -10.23 4.66
CA HIS A 99 -2.31 -9.02 3.93
C HIS A 99 -1.59 -8.02 4.85
N THR A 100 -2.13 -7.79 6.04
CA THR A 100 -1.50 -6.87 7.02
C THR A 100 -0.08 -7.31 7.40
N VAL A 101 0.13 -8.62 7.62
CA VAL A 101 1.45 -9.16 7.99
C VAL A 101 2.40 -9.13 6.80
N PHE A 102 1.92 -9.50 5.61
CA PHE A 102 2.70 -9.47 4.39
C PHE A 102 3.20 -8.06 4.06
N ASP A 103 2.32 -7.05 4.10
CA ASP A 103 2.68 -5.64 3.88
C ASP A 103 3.69 -5.15 4.92
N MET A 104 3.52 -5.53 6.19
CA MET A 104 4.44 -5.16 7.25
C MET A 104 5.85 -5.70 7.00
N TYR A 105 5.98 -6.97 6.57
CA TYR A 105 7.28 -7.56 6.25
C TYR A 105 7.91 -6.94 5.01
N LEU A 106 7.11 -6.63 3.98
CA LEU A 106 7.58 -5.91 2.80
C LEU A 106 8.09 -4.51 3.13
N ASP A 107 7.33 -3.73 3.89
CA ASP A 107 7.73 -2.36 4.29
C ASP A 107 9.02 -2.36 5.12
N ARG A 108 9.28 -3.41 5.90
CA ARG A 108 10.49 -3.58 6.71
C ARG A 108 11.61 -4.34 5.98
N MET A 109 11.35 -4.83 4.77
CA MET A 109 12.28 -5.68 4.00
C MET A 109 12.70 -6.96 4.76
N GLU A 110 11.80 -7.51 5.57
CA GLU A 110 12.02 -8.73 6.34
C GLU A 110 11.78 -9.98 5.46
N PHE A 111 12.56 -10.14 4.40
CA PHE A 111 12.36 -11.17 3.38
C PHE A 111 12.49 -12.61 3.91
N ASP A 112 13.31 -12.83 4.94
CA ASP A 112 13.43 -14.16 5.57
C ASP A 112 12.12 -14.58 6.23
N LYS A 113 11.38 -13.62 6.80
CA LYS A 113 10.05 -13.87 7.36
C LYS A 113 9.03 -14.15 6.25
N LEU A 114 9.07 -13.38 5.15
CA LEU A 114 8.23 -13.63 3.98
C LEU A 114 8.46 -15.03 3.41
N GLU A 115 9.70 -15.49 3.34
CA GLU A 115 10.04 -16.83 2.86
C GLU A 115 9.58 -17.93 3.82
N THR A 116 9.62 -17.67 5.13
CA THR A 116 9.24 -18.64 6.16
C THR A 116 7.73 -18.74 6.33
N GLU A 117 7.04 -17.58 6.41
CA GLU A 117 5.61 -17.55 6.71
C GLU A 117 4.72 -17.59 5.45
N PHE A 118 5.24 -17.10 4.32
CA PHE A 118 4.52 -17.04 3.05
C PHE A 118 5.30 -17.66 1.88
N PRO A 119 5.84 -18.88 1.98
CA PRO A 119 6.79 -19.41 1.00
C PRO A 119 6.27 -19.42 -0.44
N PHE A 120 5.03 -19.84 -0.67
CA PHE A 120 4.42 -19.86 -1.99
C PHE A 120 4.12 -18.46 -2.52
N VAL A 121 3.56 -17.59 -1.66
CA VAL A 121 3.22 -16.21 -2.01
C VAL A 121 4.50 -15.43 -2.34
N TRP A 122 5.53 -15.57 -1.53
CA TRP A 122 6.80 -14.88 -1.74
C TRP A 122 7.50 -15.34 -3.01
N LYS A 123 7.59 -16.66 -3.24
CA LYS A 123 8.14 -17.19 -4.49
C LYS A 123 7.41 -16.68 -5.72
N TYR A 124 6.08 -16.63 -5.66
CA TYR A 124 5.26 -16.05 -6.73
C TYR A 124 5.54 -14.55 -6.88
N ALA A 125 5.57 -13.79 -5.79
CA ALA A 125 5.81 -12.35 -5.78
C ALA A 125 7.17 -12.01 -6.43
N VAL A 126 8.25 -12.68 -6.02
CA VAL A 126 9.59 -12.50 -6.61
C VAL A 126 9.56 -12.77 -8.10
N LYS A 127 8.98 -13.90 -8.54
CA LYS A 127 8.86 -14.23 -9.96
C LYS A 127 8.13 -13.13 -10.75
N LYS A 128 7.02 -12.59 -10.21
CA LYS A 128 6.24 -11.53 -10.85
C LYS A 128 6.99 -10.20 -10.93
N VAL A 129 7.73 -9.85 -9.88
CA VAL A 129 8.57 -8.64 -9.87
C VAL A 129 9.63 -8.73 -10.95
N LEU A 130 10.35 -9.85 -11.06
CA LEU A 130 11.38 -10.06 -12.07
C LEU A 130 10.80 -10.05 -13.49
N ASP A 131 9.62 -10.66 -13.69
CA ASP A 131 8.95 -10.65 -14.99
C ASP A 131 8.47 -9.24 -15.38
N MET A 132 7.89 -8.48 -14.46
CA MET A 132 7.50 -7.09 -14.72
C MET A 132 8.71 -6.19 -14.99
N GLU A 133 9.81 -6.39 -14.28
CA GLU A 133 11.06 -5.67 -14.48
C GLU A 133 11.66 -5.99 -15.85
N SER A 134 11.81 -7.25 -16.22
CA SER A 134 12.35 -7.67 -17.50
C SER A 134 11.54 -7.15 -18.70
N ARG A 135 10.24 -6.94 -18.53
CA ARG A 135 9.35 -6.32 -19.54
C ARG A 135 9.39 -4.79 -19.52
N GLY A 136 10.19 -4.16 -18.65
CA GLY A 136 10.28 -2.70 -18.52
C GLY A 136 8.98 -2.06 -18.04
N MET A 137 8.14 -2.79 -17.32
CA MET A 137 6.86 -2.27 -16.81
C MET A 137 7.04 -1.40 -15.59
N ILE A 138 8.08 -1.67 -14.79
CA ILE A 138 8.40 -0.92 -13.58
C ILE A 138 9.27 0.27 -13.99
N LYS A 139 8.71 1.48 -13.87
CA LYS A 139 9.39 2.72 -14.25
C LYS A 139 10.03 3.43 -13.05
N GLU A 140 9.61 3.06 -11.87
CA GLU A 140 10.11 3.63 -10.63
C GLU A 140 11.27 2.79 -10.11
N GLY A 141 12.43 3.43 -9.93
CA GLY A 141 13.53 2.83 -9.17
C GLY A 141 13.19 2.81 -7.68
N GLY A 142 13.65 1.79 -6.96
CA GLY A 142 13.42 1.73 -5.52
C GLY A 142 14.24 0.62 -4.85
N ARG A 143 14.59 0.87 -3.58
CA ARG A 143 15.38 -0.07 -2.78
C ARG A 143 14.76 -1.47 -2.75
N LEU A 144 13.44 -1.58 -2.64
CA LEU A 144 12.73 -2.86 -2.59
C LEU A 144 13.02 -3.73 -3.82
N ILE A 145 13.00 -3.16 -5.02
CA ILE A 145 13.28 -3.90 -6.27
C ILE A 145 14.74 -4.35 -6.29
N ILE A 146 15.67 -3.46 -5.95
CA ILE A 146 17.11 -3.77 -5.94
C ILE A 146 17.37 -4.94 -4.99
N GLU A 147 16.84 -4.89 -3.78
CA GLU A 147 17.01 -5.95 -2.77
C GLU A 147 16.39 -7.29 -3.22
N ILE A 148 15.24 -7.25 -3.90
CA ILE A 148 14.63 -8.47 -4.47
C ILE A 148 15.52 -9.06 -5.56
N ILE A 149 16.01 -8.25 -6.49
CA ILE A 149 16.88 -8.69 -7.59
C ILE A 149 18.18 -9.26 -7.02
N ASP A 150 18.86 -8.53 -6.15
CA ASP A 150 20.13 -8.96 -5.54
C ASP A 150 19.98 -10.28 -4.78
N ARG A 151 18.85 -10.46 -4.08
CA ARG A 151 18.59 -11.68 -3.33
C ARG A 151 18.33 -12.88 -4.25
N TYR A 152 17.68 -12.65 -5.38
CA TYR A 152 17.40 -13.70 -6.37
C TYR A 152 18.66 -14.10 -7.12
N ASP A 153 19.50 -13.17 -7.56
CA ASP A 153 20.72 -13.46 -8.30
C ASP A 153 21.75 -14.20 -7.43
N ARG A 154 21.89 -13.85 -6.15
CA ARG A 154 22.74 -14.58 -5.20
C ARG A 154 22.34 -16.03 -4.93
N ARG A 155 21.14 -16.45 -5.35
CA ARG A 155 20.65 -17.83 -5.17
C ARG A 155 20.77 -18.69 -6.42
N LYS A 156 21.27 -18.11 -7.52
CA LYS A 156 21.57 -18.87 -8.73
C LYS A 156 22.98 -19.47 -8.74
N ASP A 157 23.83 -18.99 -7.83
CA ASP A 157 25.18 -19.51 -7.57
C ASP A 157 25.15 -20.57 -6.46
#